data_df572351975171ba1d37ebfdae32ecbf
#
_entry.id   df572351975171ba1d37ebfdae32ecbf
#
_cell.length_a   1.000
_cell.length_b   1.000
_cell.length_c   1.000
_cell.angle_alpha   90.00
_cell.angle_beta   90.00
_cell.angle_gamma   90.00
#
_symmetry.space_group_name_H-M   'P 1'
#
loop_
_entity.id
_entity.type
_entity.pdbx_description
1 polymer ?
#
loop_
_entity_poly.entity_id
_entity_poly.type
_entity_poly.pdbx_seq_one_letter_code
_entity_poly.pdbx_strand_id
1 'polypeptide(L)'
;MATRNAGRGTLCVSWIGVAKFFLADWRLSCIFLVPPSVVLYFVHSSKGLLFLLSALALVPLAAILGGATEELAIHAGPAAGGLTNATLGNAPELVLGFFLLRAGHIEALKASITGSIIGELLLVFGLAVFLGGIGREKQVFNRVAVGASTTMLVLAVVGLVMPALFDLSVFGSMQPGGAATERLSFLTAPILIGSYFASFIFIFRTHRDLFRSPVRASAQVTAAATLLVLVVCGGLIAFESAVLVGGIESVTHALGWTERFVGLFVIAIIGNAAEHSTAVTMAIKDKMDLALNIALGSSTQVALFVAPLLVIASHFTQHRMSLVFPLLEVLAVVISVTVATLVSFDGETNWFEGVLLISVYAILAVFFFYSPAA
;
A
#
# COMPACT_ATOMS: atom_id res chain seq x y z
N MET A 1 25.31 9.91 54.11
CA MET A 1 26.25 10.25 53.06
C MET A 1 26.21 9.17 52.02
N ALA A 2 25.48 9.38 50.93
CA ALA A 2 25.51 8.54 49.74
C ALA A 2 25.21 9.45 48.56
N THR A 3 26.19 9.63 47.74
CA THR A 3 26.31 10.59 46.65
C THR A 3 25.48 10.18 45.45
N ARG A 4 24.73 11.17 44.94
CA ARG A 4 24.13 11.18 43.62
C ARG A 4 25.18 10.95 42.55
N ASN A 5 25.02 9.92 41.72
CA ASN A 5 25.61 9.85 40.39
C ASN A 5 24.49 9.90 39.35
N ALA A 6 24.19 11.11 38.90
CA ALA A 6 23.44 11.34 37.67
C ALA A 6 24.40 11.09 36.51
N GLY A 7 24.44 9.86 36.03
CA GLY A 7 25.19 9.49 34.84
C GLY A 7 24.49 10.03 33.59
N ARG A 8 25.19 10.89 32.88
CA ARG A 8 24.89 11.34 31.51
C ARG A 8 24.68 10.12 30.64
N GLY A 9 23.44 9.84 30.23
CA GLY A 9 23.12 8.90 29.18
C GLY A 9 23.65 9.41 27.85
N THR A 10 24.89 9.11 27.53
CA THR A 10 25.42 9.19 26.18
C THR A 10 24.59 8.26 25.30
N LEU A 11 23.91 8.84 24.30
CA LEU A 11 23.28 8.16 23.18
C LEU A 11 24.35 7.37 22.40
N CYS A 12 24.82 6.28 22.95
CA CYS A 12 25.57 5.28 22.20
C CYS A 12 24.53 4.49 21.40
N VAL A 13 24.12 5.03 20.24
CA VAL A 13 23.47 4.22 19.23
C VAL A 13 24.48 3.12 18.91
N SER A 14 24.21 1.90 19.37
CA SER A 14 25.07 0.75 19.07
C SER A 14 25.00 0.49 17.57
N TRP A 15 25.97 1.00 16.82
CA TRP A 15 26.09 0.77 15.38
C TRP A 15 26.04 -0.71 15.00
N ILE A 16 26.45 -1.60 15.93
CA ILE A 16 26.34 -3.06 15.81
C ILE A 16 24.87 -3.51 15.86
N GLY A 17 24.03 -2.86 16.69
CA GLY A 17 22.58 -3.13 16.74
C GLY A 17 21.89 -2.69 15.46
N VAL A 18 22.24 -1.53 14.95
CA VAL A 18 21.76 -0.99 13.67
C VAL A 18 22.20 -1.90 12.52
N ALA A 19 23.47 -2.28 12.45
CA ALA A 19 23.98 -3.18 11.40
C ALA A 19 23.30 -4.56 11.43
N LYS A 20 23.08 -5.14 12.62
CA LYS A 20 22.37 -6.42 12.76
C LYS A 20 20.91 -6.30 12.33
N PHE A 21 20.25 -5.21 12.62
CA PHE A 21 18.88 -4.93 12.17
C PHE A 21 18.80 -4.85 10.63
N PHE A 22 19.73 -4.13 10.02
CA PHE A 22 19.80 -4.01 8.55
C PHE A 22 20.17 -5.33 7.85
N LEU A 23 21.07 -6.13 8.40
CA LEU A 23 21.50 -7.39 7.80
C LEU A 23 20.52 -8.55 8.04
N ALA A 24 19.62 -8.45 9.01
CA ALA A 24 18.62 -9.46 9.30
C ALA A 24 17.43 -9.44 8.33
N ASP A 25 17.19 -8.32 7.65
CA ASP A 25 16.11 -8.16 6.69
C ASP A 25 16.66 -7.83 5.30
N TRP A 26 16.45 -8.74 4.32
CA TRP A 26 16.93 -8.58 2.94
C TRP A 26 16.43 -7.28 2.28
N ARG A 27 15.22 -6.81 2.70
CA ARG A 27 14.64 -5.55 2.23
C ARG A 27 15.54 -4.37 2.53
N LEU A 28 16.14 -4.36 3.71
CA LEU A 28 17.02 -3.30 4.16
C LEU A 28 18.39 -3.37 3.48
N SER A 29 18.82 -4.57 3.04
CA SER A 29 20.06 -4.72 2.28
C SER A 29 20.01 -3.97 0.94
N CYS A 30 18.82 -3.79 0.37
CA CYS A 30 18.64 -3.01 -0.87
C CYS A 30 18.85 -1.49 -0.67
N ILE A 31 19.02 -0.98 0.56
CA ILE A 31 19.27 0.46 0.80
C ILE A 31 20.56 0.94 0.12
N PHE A 32 21.49 0.02 -0.15
CA PHE A 32 22.70 0.32 -0.92
C PHE A 32 22.43 0.72 -2.38
N LEU A 33 21.18 0.59 -2.86
CA LEU A 33 20.77 1.04 -4.18
C LEU A 33 20.38 2.53 -4.22
N VAL A 34 20.07 3.13 -3.07
CA VAL A 34 19.73 4.57 -2.98
C VAL A 34 20.89 5.47 -3.41
N PRO A 35 22.14 5.31 -2.90
CA PRO A 35 23.25 6.15 -3.35
C PRO A 35 23.55 6.04 -4.85
N PRO A 36 23.60 4.84 -5.49
CA PRO A 36 23.74 4.73 -6.93
C PRO A 36 22.62 5.41 -7.72
N SER A 37 21.36 5.30 -7.30
CA SER A 37 20.23 5.98 -7.95
C SER A 37 20.45 7.49 -7.94
N VAL A 38 20.76 8.07 -6.79
CA VAL A 38 21.05 9.50 -6.63
C VAL A 38 22.23 9.94 -7.51
N VAL A 39 23.35 9.22 -7.47
CA VAL A 39 24.55 9.56 -8.25
C VAL A 39 24.25 9.52 -9.75
N LEU A 40 23.60 8.46 -10.23
CA LEU A 40 23.28 8.29 -11.65
C LEU A 40 22.26 9.31 -12.15
N TYR A 41 21.38 9.78 -11.29
CA TYR A 41 20.46 10.89 -11.62
C TYR A 41 21.25 12.16 -11.94
N PHE A 42 22.24 12.54 -11.13
CA PHE A 42 23.05 13.74 -11.36
C PHE A 42 24.04 13.60 -12.52
N VAL A 43 24.46 12.39 -12.89
CA VAL A 43 25.29 12.11 -14.06
C VAL A 43 24.46 11.98 -15.34
N HIS A 44 23.15 12.21 -15.28
CA HIS A 44 22.23 12.14 -16.42
C HIS A 44 22.24 10.78 -17.13
N SER A 45 22.19 9.70 -16.36
CA SER A 45 22.12 8.34 -16.89
C SER A 45 20.80 8.07 -17.65
N SER A 46 20.69 6.91 -18.29
CA SER A 46 19.49 6.55 -19.04
C SER A 46 18.25 6.49 -18.13
N LYS A 47 17.13 7.07 -18.59
CA LYS A 47 15.87 7.12 -17.82
C LYS A 47 15.35 5.73 -17.45
N GLY A 48 15.54 4.72 -18.31
CA GLY A 48 15.14 3.34 -18.01
C GLY A 48 15.94 2.71 -16.87
N LEU A 49 17.28 2.97 -16.81
CA LEU A 49 18.10 2.51 -15.68
C LEU A 49 17.72 3.23 -14.39
N LEU A 50 17.46 4.53 -14.47
CA LEU A 50 17.00 5.32 -13.32
C LEU A 50 15.66 4.81 -12.80
N PHE A 51 14.70 4.50 -13.69
CA PHE A 51 13.43 3.88 -13.31
C PHE A 51 13.65 2.58 -12.53
N LEU A 52 14.49 1.68 -13.02
CA LEU A 52 14.75 0.40 -12.36
C LEU A 52 15.42 0.58 -11.00
N LEU A 53 16.41 1.46 -10.90
CA LEU A 53 17.13 1.69 -9.64
C LEU A 53 16.26 2.38 -8.61
N SER A 54 15.48 3.41 -9.00
CA SER A 54 14.56 4.07 -8.08
C SER A 54 13.43 3.14 -7.64
N ALA A 55 12.92 2.27 -8.54
CA ALA A 55 11.97 1.24 -8.19
C ALA A 55 12.51 0.30 -7.09
N LEU A 56 13.73 -0.18 -7.26
CA LEU A 56 14.38 -1.05 -6.26
C LEU A 56 14.77 -0.30 -4.98
N ALA A 57 15.12 0.98 -5.05
CA ALA A 57 15.45 1.82 -3.91
C ALA A 57 14.22 2.16 -3.05
N LEU A 58 13.03 2.27 -3.65
CA LEU A 58 11.78 2.54 -2.92
C LEU A 58 11.42 1.40 -1.95
N VAL A 59 11.73 0.14 -2.28
CA VAL A 59 11.41 -1.02 -1.44
C VAL A 59 12.00 -0.91 -0.01
N PRO A 60 13.31 -0.72 0.19
CA PRO A 60 13.87 -0.57 1.53
C PRO A 60 13.43 0.72 2.22
N LEU A 61 13.26 1.81 1.47
CA LEU A 61 12.81 3.08 2.02
C LEU A 61 11.38 2.98 2.58
N ALA A 62 10.47 2.31 1.86
CA ALA A 62 9.12 2.02 2.35
C ALA A 62 9.14 1.13 3.59
N ALA A 63 10.01 0.10 3.63
CA ALA A 63 10.14 -0.78 4.79
C ALA A 63 10.65 -0.04 6.03
N ILE A 64 11.63 0.85 5.88
CA ILE A 64 12.16 1.68 6.97
C ILE A 64 11.10 2.68 7.45
N LEU A 65 10.38 3.31 6.52
CA LEU A 65 9.34 4.26 6.85
C LEU A 65 8.20 3.57 7.61
N GLY A 66 7.75 2.39 7.16
CA GLY A 66 6.75 1.58 7.85
C GLY A 66 7.17 1.22 9.27
N GLY A 67 8.40 0.71 9.47
CA GLY A 67 8.94 0.42 10.80
C GLY A 67 9.02 1.66 11.69
N ALA A 68 9.43 2.80 11.15
CA ALA A 68 9.46 4.06 11.90
C ALA A 68 8.03 4.54 12.24
N THR A 69 7.07 4.33 11.36
CA THR A 69 5.65 4.65 11.61
C THR A 69 5.07 3.80 12.75
N GLU A 70 5.36 2.49 12.77
CA GLU A 70 4.98 1.59 13.87
C GLU A 70 5.60 2.03 15.20
N GLU A 71 6.87 2.39 15.20
CA GLU A 71 7.57 2.87 16.39
C GLU A 71 6.96 4.19 16.91
N LEU A 72 6.62 5.13 16.00
CA LEU A 72 5.91 6.35 16.37
C LEU A 72 4.51 6.05 16.93
N ALA A 73 3.82 5.07 16.35
CA ALA A 73 2.50 4.63 16.81
C ALA A 73 2.52 4.11 18.25
N ILE A 74 3.61 3.41 18.64
CA ILE A 74 3.79 2.94 20.04
C ILE A 74 3.90 4.15 20.99
N HIS A 75 4.64 5.19 20.62
CA HIS A 75 4.75 6.41 21.42
C HIS A 75 3.43 7.18 21.55
N ALA A 76 2.62 7.21 20.49
CA ALA A 76 1.34 7.90 20.48
C ALA A 76 0.23 7.16 21.27
N GLY A 77 0.43 5.87 21.57
CA GLY A 77 -0.53 5.02 22.28
C GLY A 77 -1.61 4.43 21.36
N PRO A 78 -2.49 3.55 21.89
CA PRO A 78 -3.30 2.66 21.05
C PRO A 78 -4.20 3.34 20.01
N ALA A 79 -4.93 4.39 20.40
CA ALA A 79 -5.88 5.05 19.50
C ALA A 79 -5.19 6.01 18.51
N ALA A 80 -4.33 6.90 19.03
CA ALA A 80 -3.58 7.84 18.20
C ALA A 80 -2.53 7.10 17.35
N GLY A 81 -1.89 6.07 17.92
CA GLY A 81 -0.92 5.24 17.21
C GLY A 81 -1.52 4.46 16.06
N GLY A 82 -2.72 3.88 16.25
CA GLY A 82 -3.45 3.24 15.17
C GLY A 82 -3.74 4.18 14.01
N LEU A 83 -4.18 5.41 14.32
CA LEU A 83 -4.40 6.45 13.31
C LEU A 83 -3.10 6.87 12.62
N THR A 84 -2.02 7.05 13.40
CA THR A 84 -0.69 7.39 12.86
C THR A 84 -0.21 6.32 11.89
N ASN A 85 -0.29 5.04 12.29
CA ASN A 85 0.13 3.92 11.46
C ASN A 85 -0.69 3.83 10.17
N ALA A 86 -1.99 3.94 10.27
CA ALA A 86 -2.88 3.86 9.13
C ALA A 86 -2.76 5.04 8.15
N THR A 87 -2.29 6.19 8.61
CA THR A 87 -2.10 7.37 7.75
C THR A 87 -0.70 7.43 7.17
N LEU A 88 0.33 7.28 8.02
CA LEU A 88 1.73 7.36 7.60
C LEU A 88 2.25 6.04 6.99
N GLY A 89 1.61 4.91 7.28
CA GLY A 89 1.93 3.63 6.64
C GLY A 89 1.80 3.68 5.12
N ASN A 90 0.78 4.39 4.63
CA ASN A 90 0.56 4.59 3.19
C ASN A 90 1.27 5.83 2.61
N ALA A 91 2.23 6.42 3.33
CA ALA A 91 2.95 7.58 2.82
C ALA A 91 3.72 7.30 1.52
N PRO A 92 4.37 6.13 1.30
CA PRO A 92 4.99 5.81 0.03
C PRO A 92 4.03 5.88 -1.15
N GLU A 93 2.85 5.26 -1.02
CA GLU A 93 1.80 5.25 -2.04
C GLU A 93 1.25 6.67 -2.29
N LEU A 94 1.00 7.43 -1.23
CA LEU A 94 0.55 8.81 -1.35
C LEU A 94 1.57 9.70 -2.04
N VAL A 95 2.84 9.58 -1.69
CA VAL A 95 3.93 10.36 -2.28
C VAL A 95 4.10 9.98 -3.75
N LEU A 96 4.18 8.69 -4.07
CA LEU A 96 4.31 8.21 -5.43
C LEU A 96 3.09 8.61 -6.27
N GLY A 97 1.87 8.43 -5.74
CA GLY A 97 0.62 8.84 -6.37
C GLY A 97 0.57 10.35 -6.62
N PHE A 98 1.07 11.15 -5.70
CA PHE A 98 1.16 12.61 -5.88
C PHE A 98 2.13 13.02 -7.00
N PHE A 99 3.28 12.33 -7.15
CA PHE A 99 4.19 12.60 -8.25
C PHE A 99 3.62 12.17 -9.60
N LEU A 100 2.92 11.03 -9.68
CA LEU A 100 2.18 10.60 -10.88
C LEU A 100 1.11 11.63 -11.26
N LEU A 101 0.33 12.09 -10.28
CA LEU A 101 -0.68 13.12 -10.46
C LEU A 101 -0.08 14.43 -10.99
N ARG A 102 1.01 14.88 -10.39
CA ARG A 102 1.70 16.12 -10.78
C ARG A 102 2.30 16.05 -12.18
N ALA A 103 2.82 14.89 -12.55
CA ALA A 103 3.41 14.65 -13.88
C ALA A 103 2.34 14.44 -14.97
N GLY A 104 1.06 14.24 -14.61
CA GLY A 104 -0.02 14.00 -15.55
C GLY A 104 -0.20 12.55 -15.97
N HIS A 105 0.52 11.61 -15.37
CA HIS A 105 0.37 10.18 -15.62
C HIS A 105 -0.88 9.61 -14.90
N ILE A 106 -2.06 10.14 -15.24
CA ILE A 106 -3.33 9.80 -14.56
C ILE A 106 -3.72 8.34 -14.79
N GLU A 107 -3.42 7.80 -15.96
CA GLU A 107 -3.67 6.38 -16.26
C GLU A 107 -2.81 5.48 -15.38
N ALA A 108 -1.50 5.73 -15.29
CA ALA A 108 -0.61 4.98 -14.41
C ALA A 108 -0.98 5.14 -12.92
N LEU A 109 -1.43 6.33 -12.51
CA LEU A 109 -1.89 6.60 -11.16
C LEU A 109 -3.12 5.76 -10.79
N LYS A 110 -4.18 5.80 -11.62
CA LYS A 110 -5.39 5.00 -11.40
C LYS A 110 -5.06 3.51 -11.39
N ALA A 111 -4.26 3.08 -12.37
CA ALA A 111 -3.81 1.71 -12.48
C ALA A 111 -2.97 1.28 -11.25
N SER A 112 -2.13 2.14 -10.67
CA SER A 112 -1.39 1.80 -9.45
C SER A 112 -2.29 1.61 -8.23
N ILE A 113 -3.35 2.41 -8.10
CA ILE A 113 -4.36 2.28 -7.05
C ILE A 113 -5.12 0.95 -7.17
N THR A 114 -5.64 0.65 -8.36
CA THR A 114 -6.37 -0.61 -8.60
C THR A 114 -5.43 -1.81 -8.52
N GLY A 115 -4.20 -1.68 -8.98
CA GLY A 115 -3.14 -2.69 -8.88
C GLY A 115 -2.74 -2.99 -7.45
N SER A 116 -2.67 -1.98 -6.56
CA SER A 116 -2.43 -2.18 -5.14
C SER A 116 -3.56 -3.01 -4.51
N ILE A 117 -4.83 -2.68 -4.78
CA ILE A 117 -5.97 -3.43 -4.27
C ILE A 117 -5.96 -4.88 -4.79
N ILE A 118 -5.78 -5.07 -6.09
CA ILE A 118 -5.75 -6.40 -6.72
C ILE A 118 -4.55 -7.22 -6.21
N GLY A 119 -3.38 -6.58 -6.12
CA GLY A 119 -2.14 -7.20 -5.64
C GLY A 119 -2.24 -7.67 -4.19
N GLU A 120 -2.76 -6.84 -3.30
CA GLU A 120 -2.96 -7.19 -1.89
C GLU A 120 -3.97 -8.33 -1.72
N LEU A 121 -5.11 -8.27 -2.41
CA LEU A 121 -6.19 -9.23 -2.26
C LEU A 121 -5.92 -10.58 -2.95
N LEU A 122 -5.17 -10.62 -4.04
CA LEU A 122 -4.95 -11.83 -4.80
C LEU A 122 -3.51 -12.36 -4.69
N LEU A 123 -2.50 -11.51 -4.91
CA LEU A 123 -1.11 -11.95 -4.88
C LEU A 123 -0.63 -12.13 -3.44
N VAL A 124 -0.76 -11.11 -2.60
CA VAL A 124 -0.20 -11.12 -1.24
C VAL A 124 -0.98 -12.05 -0.34
N PHE A 125 -2.30 -11.93 -0.32
CA PHE A 125 -3.15 -12.86 0.41
C PHE A 125 -2.95 -14.28 -0.11
N GLY A 126 -2.91 -14.49 -1.43
CA GLY A 126 -2.65 -15.79 -2.04
C GLY A 126 -1.29 -16.37 -1.63
N LEU A 127 -0.20 -15.59 -1.69
CA LEU A 127 1.12 -16.03 -1.25
C LEU A 127 1.17 -16.32 0.26
N ALA A 128 0.50 -15.50 1.08
CA ALA A 128 0.40 -15.72 2.52
C ALA A 128 -0.31 -17.04 2.83
N VAL A 129 -1.44 -17.30 2.19
CA VAL A 129 -2.19 -18.55 2.33
C VAL A 129 -1.40 -19.74 1.80
N PHE A 130 -0.79 -19.62 0.62
CA PHE A 130 -0.02 -20.69 0.01
C PHE A 130 1.21 -21.06 0.85
N LEU A 131 2.11 -20.09 1.08
CA LEU A 131 3.37 -20.36 1.78
C LEU A 131 3.18 -20.63 3.27
N GLY A 132 2.19 -19.98 3.89
CA GLY A 132 1.81 -20.24 5.27
C GLY A 132 1.10 -21.57 5.47
N GLY A 133 0.36 -22.06 4.45
CA GLY A 133 -0.37 -23.31 4.47
C GLY A 133 0.46 -24.56 4.16
N ILE A 134 1.67 -24.42 3.61
CA ILE A 134 2.54 -25.55 3.31
C ILE A 134 2.84 -26.36 4.59
N GLY A 135 2.53 -27.65 4.56
CA GLY A 135 2.75 -28.55 5.69
C GLY A 135 1.71 -28.41 6.82
N ARG A 136 0.66 -27.63 6.63
CA ARG A 136 -0.47 -27.52 7.56
C ARG A 136 -1.75 -27.98 6.88
N GLU A 137 -2.64 -28.60 7.66
CA GLU A 137 -3.96 -29.00 7.17
C GLU A 137 -4.83 -27.78 6.88
N LYS A 138 -4.80 -26.79 7.80
CA LYS A 138 -5.50 -25.51 7.68
C LYS A 138 -4.81 -24.42 8.52
N GLN A 139 -5.10 -23.17 8.19
CA GLN A 139 -4.77 -21.99 8.99
C GLN A 139 -6.08 -21.35 9.44
N VAL A 140 -6.14 -20.95 10.72
CA VAL A 140 -7.35 -20.38 11.33
C VAL A 140 -7.09 -18.90 11.65
N PHE A 141 -8.11 -18.07 11.48
CA PHE A 141 -8.05 -16.64 11.76
C PHE A 141 -9.40 -16.10 12.30
N ASN A 142 -9.37 -14.88 12.82
CA ASN A 142 -10.54 -14.23 13.41
C ASN A 142 -11.54 -13.80 12.32
N ARG A 143 -12.56 -14.63 12.11
CA ARG A 143 -13.62 -14.40 11.11
C ARG A 143 -14.33 -13.04 11.30
N VAL A 144 -14.50 -12.57 12.55
CA VAL A 144 -15.22 -11.32 12.81
C VAL A 144 -14.39 -10.11 12.38
N ALA A 145 -13.08 -10.12 12.67
CA ALA A 145 -12.17 -9.05 12.26
C ALA A 145 -12.06 -8.99 10.73
N VAL A 146 -11.88 -10.14 10.09
CA VAL A 146 -11.81 -10.25 8.62
C VAL A 146 -13.14 -9.83 7.98
N GLY A 147 -14.28 -10.24 8.54
CA GLY A 147 -15.60 -9.83 8.06
C GLY A 147 -15.83 -8.32 8.11
N ALA A 148 -15.31 -7.62 9.11
CA ALA A 148 -15.35 -6.15 9.15
C ALA A 148 -14.52 -5.54 8.02
N SER A 149 -13.31 -6.03 7.78
CA SER A 149 -12.43 -5.55 6.69
C SER A 149 -13.05 -5.81 5.32
N THR A 150 -13.61 -6.99 5.08
CA THR A 150 -14.28 -7.30 3.79
C THR A 150 -15.54 -6.46 3.57
N THR A 151 -16.28 -6.12 4.62
CA THR A 151 -17.42 -5.19 4.51
C THR A 151 -16.96 -3.79 4.10
N MET A 152 -15.82 -3.31 4.63
CA MET A 152 -15.24 -2.03 4.20
C MET A 152 -14.75 -2.07 2.75
N LEU A 153 -14.22 -3.20 2.28
CA LEU A 153 -13.85 -3.40 0.87
C LEU A 153 -15.09 -3.37 -0.04
N VAL A 154 -16.24 -3.90 0.39
CA VAL A 154 -17.50 -3.77 -0.36
C VAL A 154 -17.91 -2.30 -0.50
N LEU A 155 -17.78 -1.49 0.56
CA LEU A 155 -18.01 -0.04 0.46
C LEU A 155 -17.03 0.62 -0.52
N ALA A 156 -15.76 0.21 -0.51
CA ALA A 156 -14.76 0.69 -1.46
C ALA A 156 -15.16 0.37 -2.91
N VAL A 157 -15.60 -0.87 -3.17
CA VAL A 157 -16.14 -1.28 -4.49
C VAL A 157 -17.29 -0.38 -4.91
N VAL A 158 -18.26 -0.12 -4.03
CA VAL A 158 -19.37 0.80 -4.32
C VAL A 158 -18.84 2.20 -4.68
N GLY A 159 -17.85 2.70 -3.95
CA GLY A 159 -17.20 3.99 -4.21
C GLY A 159 -16.51 4.09 -5.56
N LEU A 160 -16.02 2.97 -6.11
CA LEU A 160 -15.39 2.90 -7.44
C LEU A 160 -16.42 2.60 -8.55
N VAL A 161 -17.37 1.72 -8.29
CA VAL A 161 -18.39 1.29 -9.28
C VAL A 161 -19.39 2.38 -9.56
N MET A 162 -19.90 3.10 -8.53
CA MET A 162 -20.97 4.07 -8.72
C MET A 162 -20.60 5.27 -9.60
N PRO A 163 -19.41 5.91 -9.45
CA PRO A 163 -18.99 6.94 -10.38
C PRO A 163 -18.83 6.44 -11.82
N ALA A 164 -18.33 5.21 -12.00
CA ALA A 164 -18.18 4.58 -13.31
C ALA A 164 -19.53 4.29 -13.97
N LEU A 165 -20.50 3.75 -13.22
CA LEU A 165 -21.85 3.51 -13.71
C LEU A 165 -22.59 4.81 -14.01
N PHE A 166 -22.41 5.85 -13.22
CA PHE A 166 -22.98 7.17 -13.48
C PHE A 166 -22.52 7.69 -14.84
N ASP A 167 -21.21 7.66 -15.08
CA ASP A 167 -20.61 8.14 -16.34
C ASP A 167 -21.18 7.36 -17.54
N LEU A 168 -21.22 6.03 -17.45
CA LEU A 168 -21.77 5.16 -18.48
C LEU A 168 -23.28 5.42 -18.71
N SER A 169 -24.06 5.62 -17.65
CA SER A 169 -25.52 5.80 -17.76
C SER A 169 -25.92 7.17 -18.29
N VAL A 170 -25.16 8.21 -17.96
CA VAL A 170 -25.47 9.59 -18.35
C VAL A 170 -24.91 9.96 -19.72
N PHE A 171 -23.70 9.51 -20.02
CA PHE A 171 -22.98 9.91 -21.23
C PHE A 171 -22.87 8.78 -22.29
N GLY A 172 -23.32 7.56 -21.96
CA GLY A 172 -23.20 6.40 -22.88
C GLY A 172 -21.79 5.89 -23.10
N SER A 173 -20.79 6.54 -22.48
CA SER A 173 -19.39 6.17 -22.52
C SER A 173 -18.70 6.65 -21.26
N MET A 174 -17.64 5.93 -20.84
CA MET A 174 -16.80 6.38 -19.73
C MET A 174 -15.90 7.51 -20.20
N GLN A 175 -16.29 8.76 -19.93
CA GLN A 175 -15.48 9.95 -20.19
C GLN A 175 -14.96 10.50 -18.86
N PRO A 176 -13.76 10.11 -18.42
CA PRO A 176 -13.14 10.65 -17.21
C PRO A 176 -12.74 12.12 -17.44
N GLY A 177 -13.59 13.07 -17.09
CA GLY A 177 -13.26 14.50 -17.22
C GLY A 177 -14.46 15.42 -17.43
N GLY A 178 -15.69 14.89 -17.41
CA GLY A 178 -16.89 15.72 -17.39
C GLY A 178 -17.05 16.45 -16.04
N ALA A 179 -17.47 17.73 -16.04
CA ALA A 179 -17.65 18.52 -14.83
C ALA A 179 -18.62 17.87 -13.81
N ALA A 180 -19.60 17.09 -14.29
CA ALA A 180 -20.51 16.34 -13.42
C ALA A 180 -19.79 15.16 -12.72
N THR A 181 -18.97 14.43 -13.44
CA THR A 181 -18.18 13.30 -12.96
C THR A 181 -17.11 13.75 -11.95
N GLU A 182 -16.46 14.89 -12.21
CA GLU A 182 -15.51 15.48 -11.26
C GLU A 182 -16.20 15.90 -9.96
N ARG A 183 -17.39 16.54 -10.05
CA ARG A 183 -18.17 16.92 -8.87
C ARG A 183 -18.64 15.70 -8.08
N LEU A 184 -19.12 14.66 -8.75
CA LEU A 184 -19.52 13.42 -8.11
C LEU A 184 -18.34 12.80 -7.36
N SER A 185 -17.18 12.69 -8.00
CA SER A 185 -15.96 12.15 -7.40
C SER A 185 -15.51 12.98 -6.20
N PHE A 186 -15.53 14.31 -6.32
CA PHE A 186 -15.17 15.23 -5.23
C PHE A 186 -16.11 15.12 -4.03
N LEU A 187 -17.42 14.91 -4.23
CA LEU A 187 -18.39 14.72 -3.16
C LEU A 187 -18.34 13.32 -2.55
N THR A 188 -17.99 12.30 -3.34
CA THR A 188 -17.84 10.91 -2.87
C THR A 188 -16.56 10.75 -2.02
N ALA A 189 -15.47 11.43 -2.36
CA ALA A 189 -14.20 11.30 -1.67
C ALA A 189 -14.28 11.58 -0.15
N PRO A 190 -14.90 12.66 0.36
CA PRO A 190 -15.06 12.89 1.80
C PRO A 190 -15.91 11.82 2.50
N ILE A 191 -16.89 11.22 1.80
CA ILE A 191 -17.72 10.15 2.36
C ILE A 191 -16.88 8.91 2.61
N LEU A 192 -16.03 8.52 1.63
CA LEU A 192 -15.12 7.38 1.76
C LEU A 192 -14.10 7.61 2.89
N ILE A 193 -13.46 8.79 2.92
CA ILE A 193 -12.54 9.18 3.99
C ILE A 193 -13.24 9.19 5.35
N GLY A 194 -14.46 9.74 5.43
CA GLY A 194 -15.25 9.76 6.67
C GLY A 194 -15.58 8.35 7.16
N SER A 195 -15.94 7.43 6.26
CA SER A 195 -16.18 6.02 6.57
C SER A 195 -14.92 5.32 7.05
N TYR A 196 -13.76 5.64 6.43
CA TYR A 196 -12.46 5.15 6.87
C TYR A 196 -12.14 5.60 8.30
N PHE A 197 -12.28 6.88 8.62
CA PHE A 197 -12.07 7.37 9.99
C PHE A 197 -13.10 6.82 10.99
N ALA A 198 -14.35 6.59 10.57
CA ALA A 198 -15.35 5.94 11.40
C ALA A 198 -14.94 4.52 11.81
N SER A 199 -14.22 3.78 10.92
CA SER A 199 -13.70 2.45 11.23
C SER A 199 -12.69 2.47 12.38
N PHE A 200 -11.90 3.53 12.56
CA PHE A 200 -11.00 3.65 13.70
C PHE A 200 -11.76 3.80 15.02
N ILE A 201 -12.87 4.58 15.02
CA ILE A 201 -13.73 4.68 16.20
C ILE A 201 -14.29 3.30 16.53
N PHE A 202 -14.69 2.54 15.51
CA PHE A 202 -15.17 1.17 15.68
C PHE A 202 -14.10 0.27 16.27
N ILE A 203 -12.91 0.21 15.65
CA ILE A 203 -11.81 -0.68 16.02
C ILE A 203 -11.20 -0.30 17.40
N PHE A 204 -10.93 0.99 17.63
CA PHE A 204 -10.14 1.40 18.79
C PHE A 204 -10.97 1.84 20.01
N ARG A 205 -12.26 2.14 19.83
CA ARG A 205 -13.10 2.64 20.91
C ARG A 205 -14.29 1.74 21.24
N THR A 206 -15.13 1.39 20.24
CA THR A 206 -16.39 0.69 20.49
C THR A 206 -16.27 -0.82 20.52
N HIS A 207 -15.36 -1.41 19.71
CA HIS A 207 -15.20 -2.88 19.59
C HIS A 207 -13.74 -3.30 19.80
N ARG A 208 -13.06 -2.62 20.71
CA ARG A 208 -11.65 -2.78 20.99
C ARG A 208 -11.24 -4.22 21.29
N ASP A 209 -12.11 -4.99 21.95
CA ASP A 209 -11.79 -6.36 22.41
C ASP A 209 -11.71 -7.35 21.24
N LEU A 210 -12.38 -7.07 20.11
CA LEU A 210 -12.33 -7.90 18.90
C LEU A 210 -10.98 -7.77 18.14
N PHE A 211 -10.28 -6.63 18.33
CA PHE A 211 -9.07 -6.29 17.58
C PHE A 211 -7.82 -6.19 18.47
N ARG A 212 -7.91 -6.55 19.76
CA ARG A 212 -6.75 -6.51 20.65
C ARG A 212 -5.71 -7.54 20.24
N SER A 213 -4.51 -7.06 19.93
CA SER A 213 -3.32 -7.90 19.92
C SER A 213 -2.85 -8.14 21.37
N PRO A 214 -2.54 -9.39 21.76
CA PRO A 214 -2.05 -9.71 23.11
C PRO A 214 -0.63 -9.18 23.36
N VAL A 215 0.09 -8.76 22.32
CA VAL A 215 1.48 -8.32 22.42
C VAL A 215 1.54 -6.82 22.70
N ARG A 216 2.04 -6.45 23.89
CA ARG A 216 2.45 -5.07 24.17
C ARG A 216 3.83 -4.84 23.57
N ALA A 217 3.89 -4.16 22.44
CA ALA A 217 5.15 -3.66 21.91
C ALA A 217 5.65 -2.52 22.81
N SER A 218 6.95 -2.51 23.09
CA SER A 218 7.64 -1.40 23.75
C SER A 218 8.47 -0.66 22.72
N ALA A 219 8.43 0.67 22.76
CA ALA A 219 9.26 1.50 21.89
C ALA A 219 10.76 1.22 22.13
N GLN A 220 11.47 0.97 21.05
CA GLN A 220 12.92 0.67 21.07
C GLN A 220 13.77 1.91 20.74
N VAL A 221 13.17 2.88 20.07
CA VAL A 221 13.82 4.10 19.60
C VAL A 221 13.10 5.31 20.19
N THR A 222 13.81 6.40 20.43
CA THR A 222 13.20 7.63 20.93
C THR A 222 12.31 8.28 19.87
N ALA A 223 11.21 8.93 20.28
CA ALA A 223 10.29 9.62 19.37
C ALA A 223 11.00 10.64 18.46
N ALA A 224 12.00 11.35 18.96
CA ALA A 224 12.79 12.31 18.17
C ALA A 224 13.60 11.63 17.06
N ALA A 225 14.25 10.48 17.36
CA ALA A 225 15.00 9.71 16.35
C ALA A 225 14.04 9.09 15.32
N THR A 226 12.90 8.61 15.76
CA THR A 226 11.84 8.09 14.88
C THR A 226 11.31 9.16 13.92
N LEU A 227 11.05 10.38 14.41
CA LEU A 227 10.63 11.50 13.57
C LEU A 227 11.72 11.89 12.56
N LEU A 228 12.99 11.87 12.96
CA LEU A 228 14.10 12.12 12.03
C LEU A 228 14.13 11.08 10.91
N VAL A 229 13.98 9.79 11.25
CA VAL A 229 13.92 8.72 10.25
C VAL A 229 12.74 8.92 9.30
N LEU A 230 11.56 9.24 9.81
CA LEU A 230 10.38 9.52 8.98
C LEU A 230 10.61 10.68 8.00
N VAL A 231 11.21 11.79 8.46
CA VAL A 231 11.50 12.95 7.61
C VAL A 231 12.53 12.61 6.54
N VAL A 232 13.63 11.94 6.92
CA VAL A 232 14.71 11.58 5.98
C VAL A 232 14.21 10.56 4.96
N CYS A 233 13.57 9.48 5.41
CA CYS A 233 13.02 8.47 4.50
C CYS A 233 11.91 9.04 3.62
N GLY A 234 11.02 9.86 4.16
CA GLY A 234 9.99 10.54 3.38
C GLY A 234 10.57 11.43 2.28
N GLY A 235 11.64 12.18 2.58
CA GLY A 235 12.37 12.98 1.59
C GLY A 235 13.04 12.13 0.51
N LEU A 236 13.65 11.00 0.88
CA LEU A 236 14.25 10.06 -0.08
C LEU A 236 13.18 9.37 -0.93
N ILE A 237 12.06 8.94 -0.34
CA ILE A 237 10.93 8.39 -1.08
C ILE A 237 10.39 9.42 -2.09
N ALA A 238 10.26 10.69 -1.70
CA ALA A 238 9.82 11.73 -2.61
C ALA A 238 10.81 11.93 -3.78
N PHE A 239 12.11 11.89 -3.52
CA PHE A 239 13.13 11.97 -4.57
C PHE A 239 13.07 10.75 -5.51
N GLU A 240 13.10 9.53 -4.98
CA GLU A 240 13.07 8.30 -5.79
C GLU A 240 11.74 8.16 -6.57
N SER A 241 10.61 8.59 -5.99
CA SER A 241 9.32 8.64 -6.69
C SER A 241 9.35 9.62 -7.87
N ALA A 242 9.96 10.80 -7.71
CA ALA A 242 10.11 11.75 -8.81
C ALA A 242 10.99 11.18 -9.95
N VAL A 243 12.07 10.49 -9.58
CA VAL A 243 12.98 9.84 -10.56
C VAL A 243 12.26 8.70 -11.29
N LEU A 244 11.55 7.84 -10.57
CA LEU A 244 10.77 6.74 -11.12
C LEU A 244 9.73 7.25 -12.12
N VAL A 245 8.92 8.23 -11.72
CA VAL A 245 7.88 8.82 -12.58
C VAL A 245 8.48 9.43 -13.82
N GLY A 246 9.63 10.13 -13.74
CA GLY A 246 10.36 10.67 -14.89
C GLY A 246 10.91 9.61 -15.87
N GLY A 247 10.93 8.33 -15.48
CA GLY A 247 11.37 7.20 -16.29
C GLY A 247 10.26 6.40 -16.97
N ILE A 248 8.98 6.62 -16.61
CA ILE A 248 7.83 5.81 -17.09
C ILE A 248 7.77 5.76 -18.61
N GLU A 249 7.77 6.91 -19.29
CA GLU A 249 7.71 6.96 -20.76
C GLU A 249 8.85 6.18 -21.42
N SER A 250 10.05 6.27 -20.86
CA SER A 250 11.22 5.55 -21.41
C SER A 250 11.06 4.03 -21.29
N VAL A 251 10.47 3.55 -20.22
CA VAL A 251 10.25 2.11 -19.99
C VAL A 251 9.09 1.59 -20.82
N THR A 252 7.98 2.32 -20.90
CA THR A 252 6.84 1.96 -21.73
C THR A 252 7.23 1.84 -23.19
N HIS A 253 7.98 2.81 -23.71
CA HIS A 253 8.50 2.76 -25.09
C HIS A 253 9.52 1.64 -25.32
N ALA A 254 10.46 1.43 -24.38
CA ALA A 254 11.52 0.44 -24.56
C ALA A 254 11.00 -1.01 -24.49
N LEU A 255 10.00 -1.28 -23.65
CA LEU A 255 9.43 -2.63 -23.44
C LEU A 255 8.13 -2.86 -24.22
N GLY A 256 7.56 -1.84 -24.85
CA GLY A 256 6.24 -1.92 -25.50
C GLY A 256 5.08 -2.13 -24.52
N TRP A 257 5.26 -1.70 -23.25
CA TRP A 257 4.24 -1.82 -22.22
C TRP A 257 3.35 -0.58 -22.18
N THR A 258 2.10 -0.75 -21.77
CA THR A 258 1.19 0.37 -21.55
C THR A 258 1.46 1.02 -20.17
N GLU A 259 1.19 2.31 -20.00
CA GLU A 259 1.24 2.98 -18.71
C GLU A 259 0.34 2.28 -17.67
N ARG A 260 -0.82 1.79 -18.14
CA ARG A 260 -1.75 0.99 -17.33
C ARG A 260 -1.08 -0.27 -16.77
N PHE A 261 -0.41 -1.04 -17.62
CA PHE A 261 0.29 -2.26 -17.17
C PHE A 261 1.41 -1.95 -16.17
N VAL A 262 2.20 -0.90 -16.44
CA VAL A 262 3.25 -0.44 -15.53
C VAL A 262 2.64 -0.01 -14.19
N GLY A 263 1.53 0.72 -14.18
CA GLY A 263 0.82 1.12 -12.97
C GLY A 263 0.31 -0.08 -12.17
N LEU A 264 -0.48 -0.96 -12.82
CA LEU A 264 -1.14 -2.11 -12.18
C LEU A 264 -0.16 -3.11 -11.55
N PHE A 265 0.95 -3.42 -12.23
CA PHE A 265 1.81 -4.55 -11.83
C PHE A 265 3.19 -4.10 -11.35
N VAL A 266 3.80 -3.08 -11.97
CA VAL A 266 5.16 -2.68 -11.59
C VAL A 266 5.11 -1.71 -10.40
N ILE A 267 4.40 -0.58 -10.56
CA ILE A 267 4.34 0.47 -9.54
C ILE A 267 3.61 -0.03 -8.29
N ALA A 268 2.49 -0.74 -8.45
CA ALA A 268 1.73 -1.28 -7.34
C ALA A 268 2.54 -2.29 -6.50
N ILE A 269 3.27 -3.21 -7.14
CA ILE A 269 4.10 -4.19 -6.43
C ILE A 269 5.24 -3.49 -5.69
N ILE A 270 5.90 -2.51 -6.32
CA ILE A 270 7.02 -1.78 -5.73
C ILE A 270 6.56 -0.95 -4.53
N GLY A 271 5.46 -0.20 -4.68
CA GLY A 271 4.90 0.63 -3.62
C GLY A 271 4.60 -0.16 -2.36
N ASN A 272 4.02 -1.36 -2.52
CA ASN A 272 3.58 -2.21 -1.42
C ASN A 272 4.56 -3.35 -1.05
N ALA A 273 5.77 -3.40 -1.63
CA ALA A 273 6.70 -4.54 -1.45
C ALA A 273 7.06 -4.82 0.02
N ALA A 274 7.11 -3.79 0.86
CA ALA A 274 7.35 -3.92 2.29
C ALA A 274 6.21 -4.65 3.02
N GLU A 275 4.96 -4.26 2.71
CA GLU A 275 3.75 -4.88 3.27
C GLU A 275 3.59 -6.33 2.77
N HIS A 276 3.80 -6.56 1.46
CA HIS A 276 3.76 -7.88 0.84
C HIS A 276 4.67 -8.87 1.56
N SER A 277 5.93 -8.51 1.76
CA SER A 277 6.89 -9.38 2.42
C SER A 277 6.57 -9.59 3.90
N THR A 278 5.99 -8.60 4.57
CA THR A 278 5.60 -8.70 5.98
C THR A 278 4.40 -9.64 6.13
N ALA A 279 3.35 -9.49 5.31
CA ALA A 279 2.17 -10.35 5.34
C ALA A 279 2.55 -11.82 5.14
N VAL A 280 3.35 -12.13 4.10
CA VAL A 280 3.83 -13.49 3.82
C VAL A 280 4.67 -14.04 4.97
N THR A 281 5.56 -13.23 5.54
CA THR A 281 6.40 -13.65 6.68
C THR A 281 5.56 -13.97 7.91
N MET A 282 4.50 -13.20 8.18
CA MET A 282 3.58 -13.46 9.30
C MET A 282 2.80 -14.76 9.10
N ALA A 283 2.33 -15.03 7.89
CA ALA A 283 1.63 -16.28 7.56
C ALA A 283 2.53 -17.51 7.74
N ILE A 284 3.79 -17.46 7.27
CA ILE A 284 4.77 -18.53 7.47
C ILE A 284 5.01 -18.80 8.97
N LYS A 285 5.00 -17.75 9.81
CA LYS A 285 5.15 -17.84 11.26
C LYS A 285 3.86 -18.22 11.99
N ASP A 286 2.85 -18.72 11.30
CA ASP A 286 1.55 -19.12 11.88
C ASP A 286 0.78 -17.96 12.54
N LYS A 287 0.89 -16.77 11.98
CA LYS A 287 0.20 -15.56 12.42
C LYS A 287 -0.73 -15.05 11.31
N MET A 288 -1.67 -15.92 10.90
CA MET A 288 -2.54 -15.64 9.75
C MET A 288 -3.45 -14.42 9.97
N ASP A 289 -3.88 -14.18 11.21
CA ASP A 289 -4.61 -12.96 11.57
C ASP A 289 -3.86 -11.68 11.19
N LEU A 290 -2.55 -11.64 11.45
CA LEU A 290 -1.72 -10.48 11.12
C LEU A 290 -1.51 -10.36 9.60
N ALA A 291 -1.31 -11.48 8.92
CA ALA A 291 -1.15 -11.50 7.46
C ALA A 291 -2.40 -10.96 6.76
N LEU A 292 -3.58 -11.41 7.18
CA LEU A 292 -4.87 -10.94 6.65
C LEU A 292 -5.14 -9.48 6.99
N ASN A 293 -4.85 -9.06 8.22
CA ASN A 293 -5.01 -7.66 8.61
C ASN A 293 -4.12 -6.73 7.79
N ILE A 294 -2.92 -7.17 7.38
CA ILE A 294 -2.05 -6.39 6.48
C ILE A 294 -2.68 -6.35 5.09
N ALA A 295 -2.97 -7.48 4.46
CA ALA A 295 -3.45 -7.51 3.07
C ALA A 295 -4.83 -6.83 2.90
N LEU A 296 -5.84 -7.19 3.72
CA LEU A 296 -7.18 -6.59 3.64
C LEU A 296 -7.20 -5.15 4.15
N GLY A 297 -6.36 -4.85 5.16
CA GLY A 297 -6.23 -3.52 5.75
C GLY A 297 -5.62 -2.54 4.75
N SER A 298 -4.50 -2.88 4.11
CA SER A 298 -3.85 -2.06 3.09
C SER A 298 -4.79 -1.79 1.91
N SER A 299 -5.43 -2.82 1.34
CA SER A 299 -6.44 -2.66 0.28
C SER A 299 -7.55 -1.67 0.67
N THR A 300 -8.06 -1.78 1.90
CA THR A 300 -9.09 -0.88 2.43
C THR A 300 -8.57 0.56 2.55
N GLN A 301 -7.34 0.74 3.02
CA GLN A 301 -6.70 2.05 3.17
C GLN A 301 -6.47 2.70 1.81
N VAL A 302 -5.97 1.96 0.83
CA VAL A 302 -5.77 2.47 -0.53
C VAL A 302 -7.10 2.92 -1.13
N ALA A 303 -8.16 2.13 -1.00
CA ALA A 303 -9.45 2.41 -1.62
C ALA A 303 -10.27 3.51 -0.91
N LEU A 304 -10.27 3.54 0.44
CA LEU A 304 -11.09 4.48 1.22
C LEU A 304 -10.36 5.74 1.67
N PHE A 305 -9.03 5.77 1.60
CA PHE A 305 -8.22 6.90 2.06
C PHE A 305 -7.29 7.44 0.97
N VAL A 306 -6.37 6.61 0.42
CA VAL A 306 -5.35 7.08 -0.55
C VAL A 306 -6.00 7.61 -1.82
N ALA A 307 -6.86 6.82 -2.47
CA ALA A 307 -7.50 7.21 -3.72
C ALA A 307 -8.39 8.46 -3.56
N PRO A 308 -9.29 8.55 -2.56
CA PRO A 308 -10.08 9.75 -2.31
C PRO A 308 -9.23 10.97 -1.95
N LEU A 309 -8.14 10.80 -1.20
CA LEU A 309 -7.23 11.90 -0.85
C LEU A 309 -6.53 12.46 -2.10
N LEU A 310 -6.08 11.59 -3.01
CA LEU A 310 -5.49 11.99 -4.29
C LEU A 310 -6.51 12.70 -5.20
N VAL A 311 -7.79 12.30 -5.18
CA VAL A 311 -8.86 13.04 -5.88
C VAL A 311 -8.99 14.44 -5.31
N ILE A 312 -9.01 14.62 -3.99
CA ILE A 312 -9.04 15.96 -3.36
C ILE A 312 -7.77 16.73 -3.71
N ALA A 313 -6.59 16.12 -3.58
CA ALA A 313 -5.31 16.75 -3.90
C ALA A 313 -5.22 17.18 -5.37
N SER A 314 -5.86 16.44 -6.29
CA SER A 314 -5.88 16.79 -7.71
C SER A 314 -6.49 18.16 -8.00
N HIS A 315 -7.37 18.67 -7.10
CA HIS A 315 -7.97 19.99 -7.24
C HIS A 315 -6.96 21.14 -7.01
N PHE A 316 -5.82 20.84 -6.44
CA PHE A 316 -4.72 21.79 -6.20
C PHE A 316 -3.57 21.61 -7.22
N THR A 317 -3.74 20.73 -8.21
CA THR A 317 -2.76 20.48 -9.29
C THR A 317 -3.34 20.87 -10.66
N GLN A 318 -2.49 20.81 -11.69
CA GLN A 318 -2.92 21.08 -13.08
C GLN A 318 -3.72 19.93 -13.68
N HIS A 319 -3.56 18.72 -13.17
CA HIS A 319 -4.20 17.51 -13.67
C HIS A 319 -5.28 17.04 -12.70
N ARG A 320 -6.52 16.90 -13.19
CA ARG A 320 -7.65 16.44 -12.38
C ARG A 320 -7.71 14.92 -12.39
N MET A 321 -8.03 14.36 -11.23
CA MET A 321 -8.32 12.94 -11.06
C MET A 321 -9.77 12.76 -10.61
N SER A 322 -10.50 11.87 -11.26
CA SER A 322 -11.84 11.43 -10.84
C SER A 322 -11.79 10.00 -10.28
N LEU A 323 -12.82 9.62 -9.51
CA LEU A 323 -13.04 8.22 -9.06
C LEU A 323 -13.63 7.33 -10.17
N VAL A 324 -13.73 7.81 -11.40
CA VAL A 324 -14.07 6.98 -12.56
C VAL A 324 -12.81 6.27 -13.03
N PHE A 325 -12.75 5.00 -12.73
CA PHE A 325 -11.69 4.10 -13.17
C PHE A 325 -12.12 3.37 -14.44
N PRO A 326 -11.17 2.92 -15.29
CA PRO A 326 -11.49 2.10 -16.45
C PRO A 326 -12.32 0.87 -16.07
N LEU A 327 -13.33 0.53 -16.89
CA LEU A 327 -14.29 -0.55 -16.57
C LEU A 327 -13.61 -1.88 -16.25
N LEU A 328 -12.56 -2.21 -16.99
CA LEU A 328 -11.83 -3.46 -16.80
C LEU A 328 -11.10 -3.50 -15.45
N GLU A 329 -10.57 -2.37 -15.00
CA GLU A 329 -9.94 -2.25 -13.68
C GLU A 329 -10.98 -2.37 -12.56
N VAL A 330 -12.14 -1.71 -12.72
CA VAL A 330 -13.26 -1.82 -11.78
C VAL A 330 -13.74 -3.27 -11.66
N LEU A 331 -13.92 -3.96 -12.78
CA LEU A 331 -14.29 -5.39 -12.80
C LEU A 331 -13.24 -6.27 -12.13
N ALA A 332 -11.95 -6.02 -12.38
CA ALA A 332 -10.87 -6.74 -11.74
C ALA A 332 -10.86 -6.55 -10.21
N VAL A 333 -11.11 -5.33 -9.72
CA VAL A 333 -11.26 -5.06 -8.28
C VAL A 333 -12.48 -5.78 -7.71
N VAL A 334 -13.64 -5.74 -8.38
CA VAL A 334 -14.86 -6.46 -7.96
C VAL A 334 -14.59 -7.96 -7.83
N ILE A 335 -13.95 -8.55 -8.84
CA ILE A 335 -13.56 -9.98 -8.83
C ILE A 335 -12.63 -10.26 -7.65
N SER A 336 -11.60 -9.43 -7.47
CA SER A 336 -10.61 -9.59 -6.40
C SER A 336 -11.24 -9.55 -5.01
N VAL A 337 -12.11 -8.58 -4.75
CA VAL A 337 -12.84 -8.45 -3.48
C VAL A 337 -13.77 -9.64 -3.28
N THR A 338 -14.47 -10.07 -4.34
CA THR A 338 -15.38 -11.23 -4.26
C THR A 338 -14.63 -12.51 -3.92
N VAL A 339 -13.54 -12.81 -4.63
CA VAL A 339 -12.74 -14.03 -4.40
C VAL A 339 -12.09 -14.00 -3.03
N ALA A 340 -11.47 -12.89 -2.63
CA ALA A 340 -10.88 -12.74 -1.30
C ALA A 340 -11.92 -12.90 -0.19
N THR A 341 -13.13 -12.36 -0.37
CA THR A 341 -14.24 -12.53 0.60
C THR A 341 -14.68 -13.98 0.70
N LEU A 342 -14.81 -14.69 -0.43
CA LEU A 342 -15.19 -16.11 -0.45
C LEU A 342 -14.17 -17.00 0.27
N VAL A 343 -12.87 -16.77 0.01
CA VAL A 343 -11.78 -17.53 0.64
C VAL A 343 -11.69 -17.25 2.15
N SER A 344 -12.06 -16.04 2.59
CA SER A 344 -11.98 -15.66 4.01
C SER A 344 -13.29 -15.85 4.78
N PHE A 345 -14.34 -16.40 4.16
CA PHE A 345 -15.70 -16.40 4.72
C PHE A 345 -15.86 -17.31 5.94
N ASP A 346 -15.25 -18.49 5.93
CA ASP A 346 -15.42 -19.51 6.98
C ASP A 346 -14.48 -19.32 8.19
N GLY A 347 -13.46 -18.44 8.08
CA GLY A 347 -12.49 -18.18 9.15
C GLY A 347 -11.31 -19.15 9.17
N GLU A 348 -11.17 -19.98 8.15
CA GLU A 348 -10.05 -20.88 7.95
C GLU A 348 -9.65 -20.91 6.47
N THR A 349 -8.43 -21.34 6.18
CA THR A 349 -7.91 -21.43 4.82
C THR A 349 -6.85 -22.50 4.71
N ASN A 350 -6.55 -22.94 3.48
CA ASN A 350 -5.57 -23.97 3.15
C ASN A 350 -4.70 -23.55 1.95
N TRP A 351 -3.57 -24.22 1.76
CA TRP A 351 -2.60 -23.88 0.72
C TRP A 351 -3.19 -23.85 -0.70
N PHE A 352 -4.21 -24.67 -0.98
CA PHE A 352 -4.82 -24.73 -2.32
C PHE A 352 -5.63 -23.46 -2.64
N GLU A 353 -6.30 -22.87 -1.67
CA GLU A 353 -6.98 -21.58 -1.83
C GLU A 353 -5.97 -20.47 -2.15
N GLY A 354 -4.76 -20.55 -1.58
CA GLY A 354 -3.66 -19.67 -1.95
C GLY A 354 -3.28 -19.79 -3.42
N VAL A 355 -3.20 -21.03 -3.94
CA VAL A 355 -2.97 -21.28 -5.39
C VAL A 355 -4.08 -20.67 -6.24
N LEU A 356 -5.35 -20.81 -5.83
CA LEU A 356 -6.48 -20.24 -6.56
C LEU A 356 -6.41 -18.71 -6.63
N LEU A 357 -6.11 -18.03 -5.52
CA LEU A 357 -5.92 -16.58 -5.47
C LEU A 357 -4.79 -16.11 -6.41
N ILE A 358 -3.63 -16.76 -6.35
CA ILE A 358 -2.48 -16.47 -7.22
C ILE A 358 -2.83 -16.72 -8.69
N SER A 359 -3.60 -17.76 -8.97
CA SER A 359 -4.03 -18.08 -10.34
C SER A 359 -4.94 -16.98 -10.90
N VAL A 360 -5.88 -16.48 -10.12
CA VAL A 360 -6.73 -15.33 -10.53
C VAL A 360 -5.86 -14.10 -10.81
N TYR A 361 -4.89 -13.79 -9.93
CA TYR A 361 -3.94 -12.71 -10.16
C TYR A 361 -3.17 -12.88 -11.49
N ALA A 362 -2.64 -14.06 -11.73
CA ALA A 362 -1.89 -14.37 -12.96
C ALA A 362 -2.75 -14.23 -14.22
N ILE A 363 -4.02 -14.68 -14.17
CA ILE A 363 -4.98 -14.51 -15.28
C ILE A 363 -5.22 -13.01 -15.55
N LEU A 364 -5.44 -12.21 -14.51
CA LEU A 364 -5.61 -10.76 -14.65
C LEU A 364 -4.33 -10.12 -15.20
N ALA A 365 -3.15 -10.53 -14.75
CA ALA A 365 -1.88 -9.99 -15.25
C ALA A 365 -1.70 -10.28 -16.75
N VAL A 366 -1.98 -11.50 -17.20
CA VAL A 366 -1.95 -11.85 -18.63
C VAL A 366 -2.99 -11.04 -19.41
N PHE A 367 -4.20 -10.90 -18.89
CA PHE A 367 -5.26 -10.15 -19.53
C PHE A 367 -4.86 -8.67 -19.74
N PHE A 368 -4.36 -8.00 -18.70
CA PHE A 368 -3.94 -6.60 -18.80
C PHE A 368 -2.67 -6.41 -19.63
N PHE A 369 -1.80 -7.41 -19.69
CA PHE A 369 -0.61 -7.36 -20.56
C PHE A 369 -0.98 -7.27 -22.05
N TYR A 370 -2.01 -8.01 -22.47
CA TYR A 370 -2.50 -7.98 -23.86
C TYR A 370 -3.61 -6.97 -24.11
N SER A 371 -4.08 -6.27 -23.05
CA SER A 371 -5.11 -5.23 -23.21
C SER A 371 -4.51 -4.01 -23.89
N PRO A 372 -5.13 -3.48 -24.96
CA PRO A 372 -4.65 -2.27 -25.60
C PRO A 372 -4.68 -1.08 -24.64
N ALA A 373 -3.84 -0.08 -24.92
CA ALA A 373 -3.99 1.23 -24.29
C ALA A 373 -5.39 1.77 -24.58
N ALA A 374 -6.01 2.39 -23.59
CA ALA A 374 -7.37 2.94 -23.72
C ALA A 374 -7.34 4.24 -24.53
#